data_33c72cd6f4df36c7546d6cb28ddc40c5
#
_entry.id   33c72cd6f4df36c7546d6cb28ddc40c5
#
_cell.length_a   1.000
_cell.length_b   1.000
_cell.length_c   1.000
_cell.angle_alpha   90.00
_cell.angle_beta   90.00
_cell.angle_gamma   90.00
#
_symmetry.space_group_name_H-M   'P 1'
#
loop_
_entity.id
_entity.type
_entity.pdbx_description
1 polymer ?
#
loop_
_entity_poly.entity_id
_entity_poly.type
_entity_poly.pdbx_seq_one_letter_code
_entity_poly.pdbx_strand_id
1 'polypeptide(L)'
;MAVVEDMAPMTTTRSELPQGDDKVRAVRDMFDAIAPRYDLVNRIMTFRMDVGWRRRAVGSLALRRRSTVLDLACGTGDLCRELASAGLMPLGIDLSFGMLAAARTRAPLVQGDALRLPVRTGSVDGVTCGFALRNLMALPPFLAELGRVLRPGGRVALLEVATPPNRILRWGHLAYFGTVVPVIGGLLSDGSAYRYLPRSVAYLPAPDDMRRMVADAGFVDVDRRLLSGGIAQLILATRAA
;
A
#
# COMPACT_ATOMS: atom_id res chain seq x y z
N MET A 1 24.92 -58.18 -1.24
CA MET A 1 23.58 -57.63 -0.96
C MET A 1 23.78 -56.34 -0.19
N ALA A 2 23.75 -55.22 -0.90
CA ALA A 2 23.87 -53.90 -0.33
C ALA A 2 22.47 -53.25 -0.38
N VAL A 3 21.99 -52.80 0.78
CA VAL A 3 20.74 -52.14 0.99
C VAL A 3 20.87 -50.73 0.45
N VAL A 4 20.12 -50.40 -0.56
CA VAL A 4 19.95 -49.02 -1.08
C VAL A 4 18.90 -48.37 -0.19
N GLU A 5 19.35 -47.47 0.70
CA GLU A 5 18.49 -46.61 1.49
C GLU A 5 17.76 -45.60 0.57
N ASP A 6 16.47 -45.64 0.72
CA ASP A 6 15.47 -44.81 0.01
C ASP A 6 15.61 -43.34 0.45
N MET A 7 16.26 -42.51 -0.36
CA MET A 7 16.26 -41.06 -0.17
C MET A 7 14.90 -40.50 -0.62
N ALA A 8 14.01 -40.30 0.34
CA ALA A 8 12.79 -39.55 0.15
C ALA A 8 13.09 -38.12 -0.36
N PRO A 9 12.36 -37.60 -1.34
CA PRO A 9 12.59 -36.26 -1.85
C PRO A 9 12.25 -35.24 -0.76
N MET A 10 13.19 -34.39 -0.41
CA MET A 10 12.99 -33.21 0.44
C MET A 10 11.92 -32.33 -0.24
N THR A 11 10.68 -32.49 0.19
CA THR A 11 9.62 -31.53 -0.10
C THR A 11 9.99 -30.20 0.55
N THR A 12 10.52 -29.28 -0.23
CA THR A 12 10.65 -27.88 0.15
C THR A 12 9.24 -27.35 0.38
N THR A 13 8.83 -27.29 1.63
CA THR A 13 7.61 -26.65 2.08
C THR A 13 7.65 -25.20 1.58
N ARG A 14 6.85 -24.90 0.55
CA ARG A 14 6.54 -23.56 0.12
C ARG A 14 5.94 -22.89 1.36
N SER A 15 6.67 -22.01 2.06
CA SER A 15 6.12 -21.30 3.21
C SER A 15 4.92 -20.53 2.70
N GLU A 16 3.74 -20.95 3.08
CA GLU A 16 2.49 -20.29 2.74
C GLU A 16 2.54 -18.86 3.31
N LEU A 17 2.07 -17.91 2.52
CA LEU A 17 1.95 -16.52 2.96
C LEU A 17 0.94 -16.46 4.12
N PRO A 18 1.22 -15.72 5.22
CA PRO A 18 0.33 -15.64 6.36
C PRO A 18 -1.04 -15.09 5.96
N GLN A 19 -2.10 -15.57 6.60
CA GLN A 19 -3.50 -15.17 6.35
C GLN A 19 -4.18 -14.74 7.65
N GLY A 20 -5.33 -14.07 7.54
CA GLY A 20 -6.12 -13.64 8.69
C GLY A 20 -5.34 -12.78 9.67
N ASP A 21 -5.59 -13.00 10.97
CA ASP A 21 -4.97 -12.24 12.07
C ASP A 21 -3.44 -12.43 12.16
N ASP A 22 -2.93 -13.59 11.72
CA ASP A 22 -1.49 -13.83 11.65
C ASP A 22 -0.83 -12.93 10.62
N LYS A 23 -1.49 -12.66 9.47
CA LYS A 23 -1.02 -11.68 8.49
C LYS A 23 -0.97 -10.28 9.10
N VAL A 24 -2.01 -9.87 9.82
CA VAL A 24 -2.09 -8.54 10.44
C VAL A 24 -0.94 -8.35 11.43
N ARG A 25 -0.73 -9.33 12.33
CA ARG A 25 0.39 -9.30 13.31
C ARG A 25 1.74 -9.26 12.62
N ALA A 26 2.00 -10.19 11.71
CA ALA A 26 3.27 -10.28 11.00
C ALA A 26 3.60 -9.00 10.20
N VAL A 27 2.61 -8.42 9.54
CA VAL A 27 2.76 -7.16 8.79
C VAL A 27 3.04 -6.00 9.73
N ARG A 28 2.29 -5.85 10.83
CA ARG A 28 2.52 -4.79 11.82
C ARG A 28 3.93 -4.88 12.42
N ASP A 29 4.30 -6.06 12.93
CA ASP A 29 5.60 -6.26 13.60
C ASP A 29 6.77 -6.04 12.62
N MET A 30 6.59 -6.44 11.35
CA MET A 30 7.56 -6.15 10.29
C MET A 30 7.72 -4.64 10.06
N PHE A 31 6.61 -3.88 9.95
CA PHE A 31 6.67 -2.44 9.75
C PHE A 31 7.22 -1.70 10.97
N ASP A 32 6.90 -2.14 12.18
CA ASP A 32 7.48 -1.60 13.41
C ASP A 32 9.02 -1.75 13.40
N ALA A 33 9.53 -2.91 12.98
CA ALA A 33 10.96 -3.18 12.94
C ALA A 33 11.73 -2.34 11.91
N ILE A 34 11.14 -2.11 10.72
CA ILE A 34 11.81 -1.38 9.62
C ILE A 34 11.60 0.13 9.65
N ALA A 35 10.68 0.63 10.48
CA ALA A 35 10.24 2.03 10.50
C ALA A 35 11.40 3.07 10.49
N PRO A 36 12.48 2.93 11.27
CA PRO A 36 13.55 3.93 11.32
C PRO A 36 14.28 4.16 9.98
N ARG A 37 14.31 3.15 9.11
CA ARG A 37 15.03 3.20 7.82
C ARG A 37 14.10 3.12 6.61
N TYR A 38 12.80 2.99 6.83
CA TYR A 38 11.78 2.74 5.81
C TYR A 38 11.84 3.74 4.64
N ASP A 39 11.83 5.04 4.94
CA ASP A 39 11.85 6.08 3.90
C ASP A 39 13.13 6.04 3.07
N LEU A 40 14.28 5.84 3.71
CA LEU A 40 15.57 5.79 3.02
C LEU A 40 15.61 4.63 2.05
N VAL A 41 15.25 3.44 2.53
CA VAL A 41 15.29 2.22 1.71
C VAL A 41 14.30 2.29 0.55
N ASN A 42 13.08 2.76 0.79
CA ASN A 42 12.09 2.95 -0.28
C ASN A 42 12.56 3.93 -1.35
N ARG A 43 13.17 5.07 -0.98
CA ARG A 43 13.70 6.05 -1.94
C ARG A 43 14.84 5.48 -2.78
N ILE A 44 15.71 4.67 -2.19
CA ILE A 44 16.77 3.98 -2.93
C ILE A 44 16.17 2.96 -3.88
N MET A 45 15.28 2.08 -3.40
CA MET A 45 14.67 1.04 -4.21
C MET A 45 13.76 1.56 -5.33
N THR A 46 13.15 2.73 -5.16
CA THR A 46 12.29 3.32 -6.19
C THR A 46 13.01 4.35 -7.05
N PHE A 47 14.31 4.59 -6.84
CA PHE A 47 15.04 5.71 -7.46
C PHE A 47 14.30 7.03 -7.29
N ARG A 48 13.64 7.24 -6.14
CA ARG A 48 12.80 8.40 -5.79
C ARG A 48 11.55 8.58 -6.70
N MET A 49 11.21 7.61 -7.55
CA MET A 49 9.97 7.67 -8.35
C MET A 49 8.72 7.70 -7.47
N ASP A 50 8.78 7.09 -6.30
CA ASP A 50 7.70 7.07 -5.30
C ASP A 50 7.23 8.49 -4.91
N VAL A 51 8.13 9.46 -4.87
CA VAL A 51 7.78 10.88 -4.61
C VAL A 51 6.88 11.43 -5.74
N GLY A 52 7.25 11.17 -6.99
CA GLY A 52 6.45 11.58 -8.14
C GLY A 52 5.08 10.90 -8.19
N TRP A 53 5.01 9.62 -7.82
CA TRP A 53 3.75 8.88 -7.75
C TRP A 53 2.81 9.44 -6.66
N ARG A 54 3.33 9.76 -5.47
CA ARG A 54 2.54 10.38 -4.38
C ARG A 54 2.01 11.76 -4.78
N ARG A 55 2.83 12.60 -5.40
CA ARG A 55 2.39 13.91 -5.92
C ARG A 55 1.27 13.76 -6.95
N ARG A 56 1.40 12.78 -7.84
CA ARG A 56 0.35 12.49 -8.82
C ARG A 56 -0.93 12.00 -8.15
N ALA A 57 -0.84 11.12 -7.14
CA ALA A 57 -1.99 10.66 -6.38
C ALA A 57 -2.73 11.84 -5.72
N VAL A 58 -2.01 12.70 -5.01
CA VAL A 58 -2.58 13.88 -4.35
C VAL A 58 -3.21 14.86 -5.37
N GLY A 59 -2.50 15.17 -6.45
CA GLY A 59 -3.03 16.06 -7.50
C GLY A 59 -4.28 15.51 -8.19
N SER A 60 -4.38 14.18 -8.31
CA SER A 60 -5.53 13.51 -8.94
C SER A 60 -6.79 13.51 -8.07
N LEU A 61 -6.70 13.79 -6.77
CA LEU A 61 -7.88 13.99 -5.92
C LEU A 61 -8.72 15.19 -6.41
N ALA A 62 -8.09 16.21 -6.98
CA ALA A 62 -8.74 17.42 -7.49
C ALA A 62 -9.67 18.10 -6.46
N LEU A 63 -9.26 18.07 -5.19
CA LEU A 63 -10.00 18.66 -4.07
C LEU A 63 -9.67 20.15 -3.90
N ARG A 64 -10.60 20.88 -3.31
CA ARG A 64 -10.39 22.30 -2.95
C ARG A 64 -9.37 22.42 -1.81
N ARG A 65 -8.63 23.51 -1.77
CA ARG A 65 -7.75 23.82 -0.62
C ARG A 65 -8.54 23.74 0.68
N ARG A 66 -7.86 23.27 1.74
CA ARG A 66 -8.43 23.02 3.08
C ARG A 66 -9.45 21.88 3.16
N SER A 67 -9.64 21.10 2.10
CA SER A 67 -10.39 19.83 2.20
C SER A 67 -9.70 18.88 3.18
N THR A 68 -10.49 18.17 3.97
CA THR A 68 -10.01 17.16 4.94
C THR A 68 -9.77 15.84 4.22
N VAL A 69 -8.55 15.30 4.32
CA VAL A 69 -8.16 14.06 3.67
C VAL A 69 -7.57 13.08 4.67
N LEU A 70 -8.10 11.87 4.73
CA LEU A 70 -7.48 10.77 5.47
C LEU A 70 -6.37 10.15 4.63
N ASP A 71 -5.20 9.95 5.25
CA ASP A 71 -4.13 9.11 4.70
C ASP A 71 -4.10 7.81 5.48
N LEU A 72 -4.54 6.72 4.87
CA LEU A 72 -4.67 5.40 5.51
C LEU A 72 -3.44 4.55 5.26
N ALA A 73 -3.01 3.84 6.31
CA ALA A 73 -1.70 3.22 6.38
C ALA A 73 -0.62 4.26 6.02
N CYS A 74 -0.66 5.39 6.73
CA CYS A 74 0.13 6.58 6.40
C CYS A 74 1.64 6.39 6.63
N GLY A 75 2.03 5.36 7.38
CA GLY A 75 3.42 5.05 7.70
C GLY A 75 4.10 6.26 8.35
N THR A 76 5.25 6.63 7.79
CA THR A 76 6.05 7.79 8.21
C THR A 76 5.51 9.15 7.74
N GLY A 77 4.32 9.18 7.12
CA GLY A 77 3.60 10.39 6.75
C GLY A 77 4.03 11.04 5.43
N ASP A 78 4.60 10.29 4.49
CA ASP A 78 5.01 10.80 3.19
C ASP A 78 3.83 11.41 2.40
N LEU A 79 2.69 10.71 2.30
CA LEU A 79 1.48 11.25 1.65
C LEU A 79 0.87 12.41 2.46
N CYS A 80 0.88 12.35 3.78
CA CYS A 80 0.45 13.46 4.63
C CYS A 80 1.23 14.76 4.31
N ARG A 81 2.55 14.66 4.07
CA ARG A 81 3.37 15.83 3.68
C ARG A 81 2.99 16.35 2.30
N GLU A 82 2.77 15.49 1.32
CA GLU A 82 2.35 15.90 -0.02
C GLU A 82 0.95 16.53 -0.01
N LEU A 83 0.01 15.99 0.79
CA LEU A 83 -1.33 16.55 1.00
C LEU A 83 -1.25 17.97 1.62
N ALA A 84 -0.47 18.13 2.69
CA ALA A 84 -0.26 19.43 3.32
C ALA A 84 0.39 20.43 2.36
N SER A 85 1.37 20.01 1.55
CA SER A 85 2.02 20.84 0.54
C SER A 85 1.06 21.28 -0.56
N ALA A 86 0.03 20.47 -0.87
CA ALA A 86 -1.05 20.83 -1.78
C ALA A 86 -2.10 21.75 -1.14
N GLY A 87 -1.95 22.11 0.13
CA GLY A 87 -2.87 22.97 0.88
C GLY A 87 -4.13 22.25 1.37
N LEU A 88 -4.10 20.92 1.46
CA LEU A 88 -5.14 20.09 2.05
C LEU A 88 -4.88 19.90 3.54
N MET A 89 -5.87 19.38 4.27
CA MET A 89 -5.80 19.10 5.71
C MET A 89 -5.72 17.58 5.93
N PRO A 90 -4.51 17.01 6.00
CA PRO A 90 -4.34 15.57 6.21
C PRO A 90 -4.57 15.16 7.66
N LEU A 91 -5.12 13.97 7.84
CA LEU A 91 -5.11 13.16 9.06
C LEU A 91 -4.56 11.78 8.71
N GLY A 92 -3.44 11.39 9.30
CA GLY A 92 -2.82 10.08 9.06
C GLY A 92 -3.34 9.03 10.04
N ILE A 93 -3.64 7.84 9.53
CA ILE A 93 -4.02 6.67 10.34
C ILE A 93 -3.13 5.50 9.93
N ASP A 94 -2.49 4.86 10.92
CA ASP A 94 -1.69 3.65 10.71
C ASP A 94 -1.86 2.65 11.84
N LEU A 95 -1.74 1.37 11.56
CA LEU A 95 -1.81 0.30 12.54
C LEU A 95 -0.48 0.15 13.32
N SER A 96 0.64 0.46 12.68
CA SER A 96 1.99 0.36 13.23
C SER A 96 2.33 1.60 14.06
N PHE A 97 2.50 1.40 15.36
CA PHE A 97 2.97 2.48 16.25
C PHE A 97 4.41 2.89 15.91
N GLY A 98 5.27 1.94 15.53
CA GLY A 98 6.66 2.24 15.13
C GLY A 98 6.73 3.18 13.92
N MET A 99 5.85 2.99 12.93
CA MET A 99 5.73 3.90 11.79
C MET A 99 5.30 5.30 12.20
N LEU A 100 4.28 5.42 13.07
CA LEU A 100 3.80 6.71 13.57
C LEU A 100 4.87 7.41 14.41
N ALA A 101 5.61 6.68 15.24
CA ALA A 101 6.71 7.23 16.05
C ALA A 101 7.89 7.71 15.20
N ALA A 102 8.12 7.08 14.04
CA ALA A 102 9.15 7.49 13.08
C ALA A 102 8.65 8.57 12.09
N ALA A 103 7.41 9.01 12.19
CA ALA A 103 6.80 9.91 11.22
C ALA A 103 7.44 11.30 11.21
N ARG A 104 7.58 11.85 10.00
CA ARG A 104 8.21 13.15 9.74
C ARG A 104 7.21 14.14 9.14
N THR A 105 6.04 14.23 9.74
CA THR A 105 4.96 15.13 9.31
C THR A 105 4.46 15.96 10.47
N ARG A 106 3.82 17.11 10.16
CA ARG A 106 3.08 17.93 11.13
C ARG A 106 1.58 17.62 11.13
N ALA A 107 1.12 16.70 10.28
CA ALA A 107 -0.26 16.26 10.26
C ALA A 107 -0.57 15.54 11.59
N PRO A 108 -1.80 15.66 12.11
CA PRO A 108 -2.27 14.80 13.19
C PRO A 108 -2.17 13.34 12.76
N LEU A 109 -1.73 12.47 13.68
CA LEU A 109 -1.58 11.04 13.46
C LEU A 109 -2.36 10.28 14.53
N VAL A 110 -3.02 9.19 14.13
CA VAL A 110 -3.80 8.32 14.98
C VAL A 110 -3.42 6.86 14.72
N GLN A 111 -3.18 6.10 15.78
CA GLN A 111 -3.06 4.65 15.64
C GLN A 111 -4.45 4.04 15.45
N GLY A 112 -4.66 3.27 14.39
CA GLY A 112 -5.96 2.69 14.07
C GLY A 112 -5.91 1.70 12.92
N ASP A 113 -6.95 0.86 12.87
CA ASP A 113 -7.14 -0.11 11.80
C ASP A 113 -7.91 0.53 10.64
N ALA A 114 -7.38 0.42 9.42
CA ALA A 114 -8.03 0.91 8.20
C ALA A 114 -9.34 0.15 7.87
N LEU A 115 -9.57 -1.01 8.47
CA LEU A 115 -10.82 -1.77 8.34
C LEU A 115 -11.90 -1.33 9.34
N ARG A 116 -11.54 -0.51 10.35
CA ARG A 116 -12.44 0.02 11.37
C ARG A 116 -11.97 1.39 11.83
N LEU A 117 -12.25 2.40 11.02
CA LEU A 117 -11.73 3.76 11.22
C LEU A 117 -12.42 4.48 12.38
N PRO A 118 -11.66 5.12 13.30
CA PRO A 118 -12.21 5.96 14.38
C PRO A 118 -12.63 7.33 13.83
N VAL A 119 -13.39 7.34 12.75
CA VAL A 119 -13.80 8.53 12.00
C VAL A 119 -15.31 8.49 11.77
N ARG A 120 -15.98 9.62 11.90
CA ARG A 120 -17.43 9.74 11.69
C ARG A 120 -17.80 9.46 10.21
N THR A 121 -18.99 8.89 10.03
CA THR A 121 -19.59 8.71 8.72
C THR A 121 -19.74 10.05 8.00
N GLY A 122 -19.39 10.12 6.72
CA GLY A 122 -19.60 11.27 5.86
C GLY A 122 -18.87 12.54 6.34
N SER A 123 -17.67 12.42 6.91
CA SER A 123 -16.99 13.56 7.54
C SER A 123 -15.76 14.06 6.80
N VAL A 124 -15.26 13.32 5.80
CA VAL A 124 -14.04 13.68 5.07
C VAL A 124 -14.29 13.87 3.57
N ASP A 125 -13.48 14.69 2.93
CA ASP A 125 -13.61 15.06 1.53
C ASP A 125 -12.81 14.13 0.61
N GLY A 126 -11.77 13.49 1.17
CA GLY A 126 -10.95 12.55 0.41
C GLY A 126 -10.25 11.52 1.27
N VAL A 127 -9.78 10.46 0.61
CA VAL A 127 -8.95 9.41 1.20
C VAL A 127 -7.79 9.11 0.26
N THR A 128 -6.60 8.98 0.86
CA THR A 128 -5.42 8.38 0.22
C THR A 128 -5.02 7.10 0.92
N CYS A 129 -4.44 6.17 0.17
CA CYS A 129 -3.76 5.00 0.72
C CYS A 129 -2.61 4.65 -0.23
N GLY A 130 -1.38 4.58 0.29
CA GLY A 130 -0.20 4.34 -0.53
C GLY A 130 0.54 3.06 -0.15
N PHE A 131 0.66 2.12 -1.10
CA PHE A 131 1.48 0.89 -0.99
C PHE A 131 1.06 -0.06 0.15
N ALA A 132 -0.22 -0.04 0.53
CA ALA A 132 -0.75 -0.82 1.64
C ALA A 132 -1.84 -1.83 1.25
N LEU A 133 -2.47 -1.71 0.08
CA LEU A 133 -3.61 -2.56 -0.28
C LEU A 133 -3.29 -4.05 -0.21
N ARG A 134 -2.08 -4.45 -0.64
CA ARG A 134 -1.60 -5.84 -0.59
C ARG A 134 -1.38 -6.35 0.84
N ASN A 135 -1.25 -5.44 1.81
CA ASN A 135 -1.00 -5.75 3.21
C ASN A 135 -2.30 -5.85 4.02
N LEU A 136 -3.40 -5.33 3.52
CA LEU A 136 -4.70 -5.41 4.17
C LEU A 136 -5.19 -6.85 4.26
N MET A 137 -5.95 -7.17 5.30
CA MET A 137 -6.54 -8.49 5.49
C MET A 137 -7.59 -8.78 4.43
N ALA A 138 -8.44 -7.80 4.14
CA ALA A 138 -9.48 -7.89 3.12
C ALA A 138 -9.78 -6.53 2.50
N LEU A 139 -9.93 -6.48 1.17
CA LEU A 139 -10.26 -5.25 0.45
C LEU A 139 -11.75 -4.86 0.56
N PRO A 140 -12.74 -5.77 0.51
CA PRO A 140 -14.14 -5.36 0.59
C PRO A 140 -14.50 -4.58 1.87
N PRO A 141 -14.15 -5.00 3.10
CA PRO A 141 -14.41 -4.21 4.30
C PRO A 141 -13.63 -2.89 4.33
N PHE A 142 -12.41 -2.85 3.78
CA PHE A 142 -11.65 -1.61 3.62
C PHE A 142 -12.41 -0.62 2.73
N LEU A 143 -12.87 -1.05 1.55
CA LEU A 143 -13.61 -0.20 0.62
C LEU A 143 -14.94 0.27 1.20
N ALA A 144 -15.64 -0.57 1.96
CA ALA A 144 -16.84 -0.19 2.69
C ALA A 144 -16.58 0.92 3.72
N GLU A 145 -15.45 0.84 4.46
CA GLU A 145 -15.03 1.89 5.41
C GLU A 145 -14.71 3.20 4.69
N LEU A 146 -14.05 3.16 3.51
CA LEU A 146 -13.87 4.35 2.69
C LEU A 146 -15.21 4.99 2.32
N GLY A 147 -16.16 4.18 1.83
CA GLY A 147 -17.52 4.63 1.50
C GLY A 147 -18.24 5.24 2.70
N ARG A 148 -18.05 4.68 3.90
CA ARG A 148 -18.65 5.18 5.14
C ARG A 148 -18.12 6.55 5.54
N VAL A 149 -16.81 6.75 5.56
CA VAL A 149 -16.20 7.99 6.09
C VAL A 149 -16.24 9.16 5.11
N LEU A 150 -16.26 8.89 3.82
CA LEU A 150 -16.32 9.92 2.79
C LEU A 150 -17.71 10.58 2.73
N ARG A 151 -17.74 11.86 2.46
CA ARG A 151 -18.95 12.57 2.04
C ARG A 151 -19.39 12.11 0.65
N PRO A 152 -20.68 12.22 0.30
CA PRO A 152 -21.09 12.09 -1.09
C PRO A 152 -20.26 13.00 -2.02
N GLY A 153 -19.78 12.44 -3.13
CA GLY A 153 -18.83 13.12 -4.03
C GLY A 153 -17.39 13.18 -3.54
N GLY A 154 -17.08 12.60 -2.37
CA GLY A 154 -15.72 12.50 -1.84
C GLY A 154 -14.80 11.65 -2.72
N ARG A 155 -13.52 11.97 -2.75
CA ARG A 155 -12.54 11.44 -3.70
C ARG A 155 -11.60 10.40 -3.05
N VAL A 156 -11.24 9.39 -3.81
CA VAL A 156 -10.30 8.34 -3.40
C VAL A 156 -9.11 8.29 -4.34
N ALA A 157 -7.91 8.15 -3.79
CA ALA A 157 -6.69 7.88 -4.53
C ALA A 157 -5.88 6.76 -3.86
N LEU A 158 -5.93 5.56 -4.44
CA LEU A 158 -5.21 4.38 -3.96
C LEU A 158 -3.98 4.15 -4.84
N LEU A 159 -2.80 4.35 -4.26
CA LEU A 159 -1.51 4.15 -4.93
C LEU A 159 -0.93 2.80 -4.52
N GLU A 160 -0.59 1.94 -5.50
CA GLU A 160 -0.05 0.62 -5.21
C GLU A 160 0.97 0.20 -6.29
N VAL A 161 1.80 -0.77 -5.97
CA VAL A 161 2.66 -1.44 -6.95
C VAL A 161 1.81 -2.15 -8.01
N ALA A 162 2.38 -2.32 -9.20
CA ALA A 162 1.73 -3.06 -10.26
C ALA A 162 2.76 -3.86 -11.06
N THR A 163 2.28 -4.78 -11.87
CA THR A 163 3.12 -5.53 -12.80
C THR A 163 3.04 -4.87 -14.19
N PRO A 164 4.16 -4.48 -14.80
CA PRO A 164 4.18 -3.89 -16.13
C PRO A 164 3.48 -4.78 -17.18
N PRO A 165 2.60 -4.23 -18.03
CA PRO A 165 1.96 -4.98 -19.11
C PRO A 165 2.95 -5.36 -20.21
N ASN A 166 3.94 -4.51 -20.47
CA ASN A 166 5.01 -4.80 -21.43
C ASN A 166 5.91 -5.94 -20.95
N ARG A 167 6.13 -6.96 -21.77
CA ARG A 167 6.89 -8.17 -21.42
C ARG A 167 8.34 -7.89 -21.04
N ILE A 168 9.01 -6.97 -21.74
CA ILE A 168 10.42 -6.62 -21.49
C ILE A 168 10.54 -5.89 -20.16
N LEU A 169 9.70 -4.86 -19.94
CA LEU A 169 9.66 -4.13 -18.66
C LEU A 169 9.30 -5.06 -17.51
N ARG A 170 8.38 -5.99 -17.71
CA ARG A 170 8.00 -7.00 -16.72
C ARG A 170 9.16 -7.88 -16.32
N TRP A 171 9.91 -8.39 -17.31
CA TRP A 171 11.09 -9.21 -17.03
C TRP A 171 12.13 -8.44 -16.21
N GLY A 172 12.48 -7.22 -16.63
CA GLY A 172 13.42 -6.37 -15.87
C GLY A 172 12.90 -6.03 -14.46
N HIS A 173 11.60 -5.73 -14.33
CA HIS A 173 10.96 -5.46 -13.05
C HIS A 173 11.01 -6.68 -12.10
N LEU A 174 10.68 -7.86 -12.59
CA LEU A 174 10.75 -9.10 -11.81
C LEU A 174 12.17 -9.45 -11.40
N ALA A 175 13.15 -9.29 -12.29
CA ALA A 175 14.56 -9.49 -11.97
C ALA A 175 15.04 -8.49 -10.89
N TYR A 176 14.67 -7.21 -11.02
CA TYR A 176 15.02 -6.17 -10.04
C TYR A 176 14.39 -6.45 -8.67
N PHE A 177 13.08 -6.69 -8.62
CA PHE A 177 12.36 -6.94 -7.36
C PHE A 177 12.71 -8.28 -6.74
N GLY A 178 13.04 -9.30 -7.55
CA GLY A 178 13.40 -10.62 -7.07
C GLY A 178 14.84 -10.74 -6.56
N THR A 179 15.74 -9.90 -7.07
CA THR A 179 17.18 -10.01 -6.77
C THR A 179 17.73 -8.76 -6.07
N VAL A 180 17.55 -7.57 -6.66
CA VAL A 180 18.19 -6.35 -6.18
C VAL A 180 17.53 -5.83 -4.90
N VAL A 181 16.21 -5.82 -4.85
CA VAL A 181 15.44 -5.31 -3.70
C VAL A 181 15.73 -6.09 -2.41
N PRO A 182 15.73 -7.44 -2.39
CA PRO A 182 16.11 -8.21 -1.20
C PRO A 182 17.56 -7.96 -0.73
N VAL A 183 18.49 -7.78 -1.68
CA VAL A 183 19.91 -7.50 -1.35
C VAL A 183 20.04 -6.12 -0.72
N ILE A 184 19.50 -5.08 -1.34
CA ILE A 184 19.53 -3.71 -0.79
C ILE A 184 18.82 -3.66 0.56
N GLY A 185 17.65 -4.29 0.66
CA GLY A 185 16.87 -4.34 1.89
C GLY A 185 17.62 -5.06 3.02
N GLY A 186 18.28 -6.18 2.70
CA GLY A 186 19.08 -6.93 3.67
C GLY A 186 20.34 -6.20 4.18
N LEU A 187 20.94 -5.37 3.33
CA LEU A 187 22.11 -4.56 3.71
C LEU A 187 21.73 -3.31 4.53
N LEU A 188 20.59 -2.71 4.24
CA LEU A 188 20.17 -1.43 4.84
C LEU A 188 19.18 -1.59 6.00
N SER A 189 18.47 -2.74 6.11
CA SER A 189 17.41 -2.97 7.09
C SER A 189 17.23 -4.47 7.35
N ASP A 190 16.00 -4.91 7.68
CA ASP A 190 15.66 -6.31 7.87
C ASP A 190 15.36 -7.01 6.52
N GLY A 191 16.25 -7.92 6.12
CA GLY A 191 16.11 -8.68 4.88
C GLY A 191 14.83 -9.53 4.78
N SER A 192 14.20 -9.89 5.91
CA SER A 192 12.94 -10.65 5.91
C SER A 192 11.78 -9.82 5.34
N ALA A 193 11.68 -8.55 5.74
CA ALA A 193 10.70 -7.60 5.26
C ALA A 193 10.80 -7.38 3.74
N TYR A 194 12.03 -7.30 3.23
CA TYR A 194 12.23 -7.05 1.79
C TYR A 194 12.10 -8.30 0.92
N ARG A 195 12.16 -9.49 1.48
CA ARG A 195 11.72 -10.74 0.82
C ARG A 195 10.19 -10.87 0.76
N TYR A 196 9.49 -10.28 1.73
CA TYR A 196 8.03 -10.24 1.71
C TYR A 196 7.46 -9.35 0.60
N LEU A 197 8.11 -8.22 0.26
CA LEU A 197 7.61 -7.25 -0.71
C LEU A 197 7.26 -7.85 -2.09
N PRO A 198 8.14 -8.60 -2.77
CA PRO A 198 7.79 -9.21 -4.06
C PRO A 198 6.65 -10.23 -3.94
N ARG A 199 6.61 -10.98 -2.84
CA ARG A 199 5.61 -12.02 -2.59
C ARG A 199 4.23 -11.44 -2.31
N SER A 200 4.16 -10.32 -1.59
CA SER A 200 2.90 -9.68 -1.20
C SER A 200 2.09 -9.14 -2.39
N VAL A 201 2.72 -8.91 -3.54
CA VAL A 201 2.01 -8.51 -4.77
C VAL A 201 0.96 -9.55 -5.18
N ALA A 202 1.17 -10.83 -4.84
CA ALA A 202 0.22 -11.91 -5.11
C ALA A 202 -1.11 -11.78 -4.35
N TYR A 203 -1.17 -10.94 -3.31
CA TYR A 203 -2.45 -10.65 -2.62
C TYR A 203 -3.33 -9.65 -3.37
N LEU A 204 -2.79 -8.92 -4.35
CA LEU A 204 -3.59 -7.97 -5.11
C LEU A 204 -4.50 -8.70 -6.10
N PRO A 205 -5.77 -8.31 -6.19
CA PRO A 205 -6.68 -8.82 -7.22
C PRO A 205 -6.19 -8.47 -8.63
N ALA A 206 -6.68 -9.19 -9.62
CA ALA A 206 -6.50 -8.78 -11.01
C ALA A 206 -7.06 -7.36 -11.24
N PRO A 207 -6.51 -6.58 -12.19
CA PRO A 207 -6.90 -5.18 -12.37
C PRO A 207 -8.39 -4.94 -12.55
N ASP A 208 -9.08 -5.80 -13.30
CA ASP A 208 -10.52 -5.67 -13.55
C ASP A 208 -11.34 -6.08 -12.34
N ASP A 209 -10.87 -7.06 -11.56
CA ASP A 209 -11.50 -7.44 -10.29
C ASP A 209 -11.39 -6.30 -9.28
N MET A 210 -10.22 -5.66 -9.18
CA MET A 210 -10.04 -4.48 -8.32
C MET A 210 -11.01 -3.35 -8.70
N ARG A 211 -11.18 -3.07 -10.00
CA ARG A 211 -12.12 -2.04 -10.47
C ARG A 211 -13.56 -2.40 -10.12
N ARG A 212 -13.96 -3.67 -10.31
CA ARG A 212 -15.29 -4.17 -9.92
C ARG A 212 -15.50 -4.02 -8.42
N MET A 213 -14.56 -4.48 -7.59
CA MET A 213 -14.66 -4.36 -6.13
C MET A 213 -14.84 -2.91 -5.66
N VAL A 214 -14.16 -1.95 -6.28
CA VAL A 214 -14.33 -0.52 -5.97
C VAL A 214 -15.72 -0.04 -6.39
N ALA A 215 -16.20 -0.42 -7.58
CA ALA A 215 -17.52 -0.05 -8.05
C ALA A 215 -18.64 -0.65 -7.18
N ASP A 216 -18.52 -1.93 -6.83
CA ASP A 216 -19.48 -2.67 -5.98
C ASP A 216 -19.55 -2.08 -4.55
N ALA A 217 -18.48 -1.43 -4.08
CA ALA A 217 -18.46 -0.71 -2.81
C ALA A 217 -19.14 0.67 -2.86
N GLY A 218 -19.82 1.03 -3.95
CA GLY A 218 -20.59 2.28 -4.11
C GLY A 218 -19.77 3.46 -4.62
N PHE A 219 -18.67 3.19 -5.31
CA PHE A 219 -17.87 4.22 -5.98
C PHE A 219 -18.18 4.29 -7.47
N VAL A 220 -18.16 5.50 -8.01
CA VAL A 220 -18.31 5.81 -9.45
C VAL A 220 -17.02 6.41 -10.00
N ASP A 221 -16.94 6.61 -11.31
CA ASP A 221 -15.78 7.16 -12.02
C ASP A 221 -14.48 6.40 -11.69
N VAL A 222 -14.58 5.07 -11.59
CA VAL A 222 -13.42 4.23 -11.23
C VAL A 222 -12.43 4.22 -12.39
N ASP A 223 -11.30 4.91 -12.19
CA ASP A 223 -10.22 5.04 -13.17
C ASP A 223 -8.93 4.40 -12.62
N ARG A 224 -8.26 3.61 -13.43
CA ARG A 224 -6.98 2.98 -13.10
C ARG A 224 -5.90 3.46 -14.06
N ARG A 225 -4.92 4.17 -13.53
CA ARG A 225 -3.78 4.70 -14.27
C ARG A 225 -2.51 3.95 -13.94
N LEU A 226 -1.78 3.54 -14.96
CA LEU A 226 -0.44 2.97 -14.80
C LEU A 226 0.59 4.10 -14.72
N LEU A 227 1.54 3.96 -13.80
CA LEU A 227 2.63 4.90 -13.58
C LEU A 227 3.97 4.23 -13.92
N SER A 228 4.91 4.99 -14.47
CA SER A 228 6.26 4.53 -14.81
C SER A 228 6.27 3.20 -15.59
N GLY A 229 5.51 3.13 -16.69
CA GLY A 229 5.45 1.91 -17.52
C GLY A 229 4.69 0.74 -16.86
N GLY A 230 3.98 0.97 -15.77
CA GLY A 230 3.20 -0.04 -15.05
C GLY A 230 3.90 -0.66 -13.84
N ILE A 231 4.96 -0.06 -13.33
CA ILE A 231 5.62 -0.45 -12.06
C ILE A 231 4.74 -0.10 -10.87
N ALA A 232 3.98 1.00 -10.98
CA ALA A 232 2.96 1.39 -10.01
C ALA A 232 1.62 1.65 -10.71
N GLN A 233 0.56 1.66 -9.94
CA GLN A 233 -0.80 1.99 -10.37
C GLN A 233 -1.45 2.96 -9.39
N LEU A 234 -2.32 3.79 -9.93
CA LEU A 234 -3.16 4.70 -9.18
C LEU A 234 -4.62 4.40 -9.52
N ILE A 235 -5.40 4.05 -8.52
CA ILE A 235 -6.84 3.84 -8.64
C ILE A 235 -7.53 5.08 -8.07
N LEU A 236 -8.34 5.70 -8.88
CA LEU A 236 -9.13 6.88 -8.54
C LEU A 236 -10.60 6.52 -8.56
N ALA A 237 -11.36 7.06 -7.65
CA ALA A 237 -12.81 6.88 -7.63
C ALA A 237 -13.49 8.03 -6.89
N THR A 238 -14.79 8.17 -7.10
CA THR A 238 -15.66 9.13 -6.43
C THR A 238 -16.73 8.37 -5.66
N ARG A 239 -16.98 8.71 -4.40
CA ARG A 239 -18.13 8.16 -3.68
C ARG A 239 -19.42 8.62 -4.37
N ALA A 240 -20.30 7.69 -4.69
CA ALA A 240 -21.64 8.02 -5.19
C ALA A 240 -22.43 8.92 -4.20
N ALA A 241 -23.41 9.64 -4.74
CA ALA A 241 -24.28 10.53 -3.98
C ALA A 241 -25.20 9.74 -3.02
#